data_f12b30f4029242f2a2b3985f3c3277bc
#
_entry.id   f12b30f4029242f2a2b3985f3c3277bc
#
_cell.length_a   1.000
_cell.length_b   1.000
_cell.length_c   1.000
_cell.angle_alpha   90.00
_cell.angle_beta   90.00
_cell.angle_gamma   90.00
#
_symmetry.space_group_name_H-M   'P 1'
#
loop_
_entity.id
_entity.type
_entity.pdbx_description
1 polymer ?
#
loop_
_entity_poly.entity_id
_entity_poly.type
_entity_poly.pdbx_seq_one_letter_code
_entity_poly.pdbx_strand_id
1 'polypeptide(L)'
;MALLSLKQLTVSYGGPNLLDKVDFQLDKGERVCLVGRNGAGKSTLMKVIAGEITPDGGEMVGLQELKIARLEQEVPAGTAGSVFDVVAAGLGEVGPLLVEYHHIVQQLEHDSSEQILNKLEKAQHKLEAVDGWSLEQQVETVISRLSLDADVEFSSLSGGMKRRVLLAQALVRQPDILLLDEPTNHLDISSITWLEGFLKSYGGTLLFITHDRSFLQALATRIVQLDRGQLVSFPGDYKSFLEKREALLSAEAEQNAQFDKKLAQEEVWIRQGIKARRTRNEGRVRALEKLRRERGQRREVLGNVSMKIQEGDRSGKLVVEVENISQAFDGRQLFKDFSTVIQRGDRIGIIGPNGCGKSTLLSILLGRAEPQSGTVRLGTNLQVAYFDQLRSQLDEEASVVDNVGQGRDFVEINGSPKHVIGYLQDFLFTPDRARTPVKALSGGERNRLLLAKLFTQPANLLVLDEPTNDLDAETLELLEDLLLGFTGTMLLVSHDRSFLNNVVTSCIVFDEDKQVREYVGGYDDWLAQRQKTVKQE
;
A
#
# COMPACT_ATOMS: atom_id res chain seq x y z
N MET A 1 2.87 21.09 -21.59
CA MET A 1 1.55 21.75 -21.74
C MET A 1 0.62 21.11 -20.72
N ALA A 2 0.04 21.94 -19.85
CA ALA A 2 -0.83 21.44 -18.80
C ALA A 2 -2.07 20.75 -19.36
N LEU A 3 -2.31 19.51 -18.95
CA LEU A 3 -3.57 18.79 -19.21
C LEU A 3 -4.62 19.17 -18.18
N LEU A 4 -4.21 19.33 -16.92
CA LEU A 4 -5.07 19.61 -15.79
C LEU A 4 -4.40 20.62 -14.84
N SER A 5 -5.16 21.55 -14.31
CA SER A 5 -4.72 22.50 -13.30
C SER A 5 -5.78 22.64 -12.21
N LEU A 6 -5.39 22.43 -10.97
CA LEU A 6 -6.20 22.69 -9.78
C LEU A 6 -5.77 24.04 -9.20
N LYS A 7 -6.73 24.91 -8.87
CA LYS A 7 -6.47 26.22 -8.29
C LYS A 7 -7.25 26.38 -6.99
N GLN A 8 -6.52 26.60 -5.89
CA GLN A 8 -7.06 26.85 -4.56
C GLN A 8 -8.11 25.81 -4.10
N LEU A 9 -7.89 24.54 -4.48
CA LEU A 9 -8.83 23.46 -4.23
C LEU A 9 -8.95 23.18 -2.74
N THR A 10 -10.18 23.12 -2.23
CA THR A 10 -10.47 22.88 -0.81
C THR A 10 -11.47 21.74 -0.67
N VAL A 11 -11.19 20.78 0.24
CA VAL A 11 -12.10 19.68 0.59
C VAL A 11 -12.08 19.47 2.10
N SER A 12 -13.27 19.32 2.70
CA SER A 12 -13.46 19.13 4.14
C SER A 12 -14.57 18.12 4.43
N TYR A 13 -14.48 17.38 5.50
CA TYR A 13 -15.50 16.42 5.97
C TYR A 13 -15.94 16.74 7.41
N GLY A 14 -16.25 18.02 7.71
CA GLY A 14 -16.74 18.44 9.02
C GLY A 14 -15.65 18.59 10.11
N GLY A 15 -14.38 18.53 9.71
CA GLY A 15 -13.20 18.74 10.54
C GLY A 15 -12.22 19.72 9.92
N PRO A 16 -10.93 19.66 10.25
CA PRO A 16 -9.88 20.42 9.55
C PRO A 16 -9.89 20.07 8.07
N ASN A 17 -9.63 21.06 7.19
CA ASN A 17 -9.57 20.83 5.76
C ASN A 17 -8.62 19.70 5.42
N LEU A 18 -9.11 18.72 4.67
CA LEU A 18 -8.31 17.60 4.17
C LEU A 18 -7.40 18.07 3.04
N LEU A 19 -7.95 18.91 2.15
CA LEU A 19 -7.21 19.69 1.17
C LEU A 19 -7.49 21.17 1.46
N ASP A 20 -6.46 21.99 1.59
CA ASP A 20 -6.59 23.38 2.00
C ASP A 20 -5.93 24.30 0.98
N LYS A 21 -6.75 24.86 0.08
CA LYS A 21 -6.33 25.76 -1.00
C LYS A 21 -5.16 25.21 -1.82
N VAL A 22 -5.32 23.99 -2.28
CA VAL A 22 -4.28 23.24 -3.00
C VAL A 22 -4.17 23.73 -4.44
N ASP A 23 -2.95 24.04 -4.87
CA ASP A 23 -2.60 24.30 -6.26
C ASP A 23 -1.82 23.11 -6.82
N PHE A 24 -2.24 22.57 -7.96
CA PHE A 24 -1.59 21.43 -8.60
C PHE A 24 -1.74 21.49 -10.12
N GLN A 25 -0.69 21.12 -10.84
CA GLN A 25 -0.68 21.07 -12.30
C GLN A 25 -0.12 19.73 -12.75
N LEU A 26 -0.74 19.16 -13.79
CA LEU A 26 -0.31 17.91 -14.42
C LEU A 26 -0.08 18.16 -15.91
N ASP A 27 1.15 17.92 -16.38
CA ASP A 27 1.54 18.10 -17.77
C ASP A 27 1.45 16.78 -18.56
N LYS A 28 1.30 16.89 -19.89
CA LYS A 28 1.20 15.74 -20.79
C LYS A 28 2.47 14.88 -20.72
N GLY A 29 2.29 13.58 -20.56
CA GLY A 29 3.38 12.58 -20.53
C GLY A 29 4.14 12.52 -19.20
N GLU A 30 3.74 13.31 -18.18
CA GLU A 30 4.33 13.19 -16.84
C GLU A 30 3.87 11.90 -16.14
N ARG A 31 4.77 11.39 -15.30
CA ARG A 31 4.48 10.29 -14.36
C ARG A 31 4.68 10.82 -12.95
N VAL A 32 3.59 11.27 -12.35
CA VAL A 32 3.57 11.91 -11.03
C VAL A 32 3.20 10.90 -9.97
N CYS A 33 4.07 10.71 -8.97
CA CYS A 33 3.73 9.94 -7.78
C CYS A 33 3.24 10.86 -6.67
N LEU A 34 2.04 10.58 -6.14
CA LEU A 34 1.47 11.27 -4.99
C LEU A 34 1.79 10.49 -3.71
N VAL A 35 2.63 11.06 -2.86
CA VAL A 35 3.04 10.47 -1.58
C VAL A 35 2.45 11.25 -0.41
N GLY A 36 2.34 10.62 0.75
CA GLY A 36 1.84 11.24 1.98
C GLY A 36 1.31 10.18 2.94
N ARG A 37 1.07 10.56 4.19
CA ARG A 37 0.56 9.67 5.23
C ARG A 37 -0.80 9.07 4.87
N ASN A 38 -1.11 7.92 5.44
CA ASN A 38 -2.45 7.35 5.34
C ASN A 38 -3.47 8.29 6.00
N GLY A 39 -4.60 8.52 5.31
CA GLY A 39 -5.61 9.49 5.74
C GLY A 39 -5.30 10.96 5.41
N ALA A 40 -4.17 11.28 4.76
CA ALA A 40 -3.84 12.66 4.37
C ALA A 40 -4.75 13.24 3.26
N GLY A 41 -5.51 12.38 2.54
CA GLY A 41 -6.41 12.82 1.48
C GLY A 41 -5.95 12.50 0.05
N LYS A 42 -4.95 11.61 -0.11
CA LYS A 42 -4.42 11.20 -1.42
C LYS A 42 -5.51 10.64 -2.35
N SER A 43 -6.23 9.63 -1.90
CA SER A 43 -7.33 9.01 -2.67
C SER A 43 -8.50 9.99 -2.88
N THR A 44 -8.74 10.91 -1.92
CA THR A 44 -9.74 11.97 -2.08
C THR A 44 -9.35 12.93 -3.20
N LEU A 45 -8.09 13.34 -3.26
CA LEU A 45 -7.58 14.18 -4.36
C LEU A 45 -7.75 13.47 -5.71
N MET A 46 -7.45 12.17 -5.80
CA MET A 46 -7.70 11.40 -7.02
C MET A 46 -9.17 11.33 -7.39
N LYS A 47 -10.08 11.15 -6.43
CA LYS A 47 -11.53 11.14 -6.66
C LYS A 47 -12.03 12.50 -7.14
N VAL A 48 -11.48 13.60 -6.63
CA VAL A 48 -11.80 14.96 -7.13
C VAL A 48 -11.32 15.11 -8.57
N ILE A 49 -10.09 14.69 -8.88
CA ILE A 49 -9.54 14.73 -10.25
C ILE A 49 -10.38 13.87 -11.21
N ALA A 50 -10.84 12.69 -10.76
CA ALA A 50 -11.72 11.82 -11.52
C ALA A 50 -13.15 12.38 -11.70
N GLY A 51 -13.51 13.47 -11.00
CA GLY A 51 -14.86 14.04 -11.01
C GLY A 51 -15.89 13.29 -10.16
N GLU A 52 -15.44 12.36 -9.30
CA GLU A 52 -16.32 11.57 -8.41
C GLU A 52 -16.74 12.35 -7.16
N ILE A 53 -15.94 13.34 -6.76
CA ILE A 53 -16.19 14.21 -5.61
C ILE A 53 -16.10 15.66 -6.07
N THR A 54 -17.13 16.44 -5.75
CA THR A 54 -17.12 17.90 -5.97
C THR A 54 -16.37 18.56 -4.80
N PRO A 55 -15.36 19.42 -5.05
CA PRO A 55 -14.67 20.15 -3.99
C PRO A 55 -15.56 21.21 -3.35
N ASP A 56 -15.29 21.58 -2.10
CA ASP A 56 -15.99 22.65 -1.38
C ASP A 56 -15.61 24.04 -1.89
N GLY A 57 -14.44 24.19 -2.54
CA GLY A 57 -13.96 25.44 -3.10
C GLY A 57 -12.79 25.25 -4.03
N GLY A 58 -12.48 26.31 -4.80
CA GLY A 58 -11.45 26.28 -5.82
C GLY A 58 -11.99 25.90 -7.20
N GLU A 59 -11.08 25.79 -8.16
CA GLU A 59 -11.41 25.49 -9.56
C GLU A 59 -10.55 24.37 -10.10
N MET A 60 -11.14 23.50 -10.92
CA MET A 60 -10.44 22.51 -11.73
C MET A 60 -10.55 22.91 -13.20
N VAL A 61 -9.42 23.21 -13.83
CA VAL A 61 -9.33 23.63 -15.23
C VAL A 61 -8.60 22.53 -16.00
N GLY A 62 -9.28 21.88 -16.92
CA GLY A 62 -8.74 20.86 -17.82
C GLY A 62 -8.84 21.26 -19.29
N LEU A 63 -8.18 20.53 -20.17
CA LEU A 63 -8.41 20.62 -21.60
C LEU A 63 -9.85 20.19 -21.92
N GLN A 64 -10.41 20.71 -23.02
CA GLN A 64 -11.71 20.26 -23.51
C GLN A 64 -11.68 18.75 -23.80
N GLU A 65 -12.71 18.03 -23.36
CA GLU A 65 -12.87 16.57 -23.58
C GLU A 65 -11.77 15.70 -22.96
N LEU A 66 -11.14 16.17 -21.86
CA LEU A 66 -10.10 15.41 -21.17
C LEU A 66 -10.64 14.06 -20.64
N LYS A 67 -10.08 12.97 -21.14
CA LYS A 67 -10.44 11.62 -20.73
C LYS A 67 -9.61 11.19 -19.55
N ILE A 68 -10.24 10.97 -18.40
CA ILE A 68 -9.61 10.50 -17.17
C ILE A 68 -10.14 9.11 -16.87
N ALA A 69 -9.25 8.15 -16.63
CA ALA A 69 -9.61 6.83 -16.12
C ALA A 69 -8.94 6.58 -14.77
N ARG A 70 -9.64 5.93 -13.86
CA ARG A 70 -9.12 5.56 -12.55
C ARG A 70 -9.17 4.05 -12.35
N LEU A 71 -8.05 3.47 -11.92
CA LEU A 71 -7.99 2.11 -11.42
C LEU A 71 -8.23 2.15 -9.91
N GLU A 72 -9.27 1.47 -9.46
CA GLU A 72 -9.63 1.38 -8.05
C GLU A 72 -8.67 0.48 -7.28
N GLN A 73 -8.55 0.73 -5.97
CA GLN A 73 -7.68 -0.03 -5.08
C GLN A 73 -8.14 -1.48 -4.95
N GLU A 74 -9.45 -1.71 -4.83
CA GLU A 74 -10.03 -3.04 -4.67
C GLU A 74 -10.79 -3.47 -5.92
N VAL A 75 -10.90 -4.79 -6.11
CA VAL A 75 -11.76 -5.37 -7.15
C VAL A 75 -13.21 -5.12 -6.75
N PRO A 76 -14.04 -4.45 -7.59
CA PRO A 76 -15.43 -4.19 -7.25
C PRO A 76 -16.18 -5.49 -6.95
N ALA A 77 -16.92 -5.51 -5.83
CA ALA A 77 -17.74 -6.64 -5.47
C ALA A 77 -18.84 -6.88 -6.54
N GLY A 78 -18.98 -8.13 -6.99
CA GLY A 78 -19.99 -8.49 -8.00
C GLY A 78 -19.52 -8.38 -9.45
N THR A 79 -18.24 -8.07 -9.72
CA THR A 79 -17.69 -8.15 -11.07
C THR A 79 -17.78 -9.60 -11.56
N ALA A 80 -18.58 -9.85 -12.61
CA ALA A 80 -18.85 -11.17 -13.18
C ALA A 80 -18.75 -11.12 -14.71
N GLY A 81 -18.69 -12.30 -15.33
CA GLY A 81 -18.57 -12.47 -16.77
C GLY A 81 -17.14 -12.79 -17.24
N SER A 82 -16.96 -12.84 -18.54
CA SER A 82 -15.66 -13.08 -19.16
C SER A 82 -14.73 -11.86 -19.04
N VAL A 83 -13.45 -12.05 -19.31
CA VAL A 83 -12.48 -10.94 -19.43
C VAL A 83 -12.96 -9.90 -20.44
N PHE A 84 -13.50 -10.34 -21.58
CA PHE A 84 -14.07 -9.44 -22.58
C PHE A 84 -15.19 -8.59 -22.01
N ASP A 85 -16.13 -9.20 -21.28
CA ASP A 85 -17.28 -8.51 -20.67
C ASP A 85 -16.83 -7.38 -19.73
N VAL A 86 -15.85 -7.70 -18.87
CA VAL A 86 -15.33 -6.74 -17.89
C VAL A 86 -14.60 -5.59 -18.60
N VAL A 87 -13.80 -5.87 -19.62
CA VAL A 87 -13.06 -4.83 -20.36
C VAL A 87 -14.03 -3.96 -21.18
N ALA A 88 -14.99 -4.56 -21.86
CA ALA A 88 -16.00 -3.86 -22.66
C ALA A 88 -16.89 -2.95 -21.79
N ALA A 89 -17.18 -3.33 -20.53
CA ALA A 89 -17.91 -2.48 -19.60
C ALA A 89 -17.22 -1.12 -19.35
N GLY A 90 -15.90 -1.03 -19.56
CA GLY A 90 -15.15 0.22 -19.53
C GLY A 90 -15.63 1.25 -20.56
N LEU A 91 -16.28 0.85 -21.64
CA LEU A 91 -16.82 1.74 -22.69
C LEU A 91 -18.19 2.39 -22.34
N GLY A 92 -18.71 2.13 -21.15
CA GLY A 92 -19.98 2.70 -20.68
C GLY A 92 -21.17 2.17 -21.47
N GLU A 93 -22.02 3.05 -22.05
CA GLU A 93 -23.28 2.66 -22.71
C GLU A 93 -23.11 1.73 -23.91
N VAL A 94 -21.97 1.77 -24.58
CA VAL A 94 -21.69 0.90 -25.73
C VAL A 94 -21.22 -0.49 -25.30
N GLY A 95 -20.62 -0.63 -24.12
CA GLY A 95 -20.10 -1.89 -23.61
C GLY A 95 -21.10 -3.04 -23.65
N PRO A 96 -22.33 -2.92 -23.13
CA PRO A 96 -23.34 -3.98 -23.19
C PRO A 96 -23.70 -4.44 -24.61
N LEU A 97 -23.63 -3.55 -25.59
CA LEU A 97 -23.90 -3.91 -26.99
C LEU A 97 -22.78 -4.78 -27.56
N LEU A 98 -21.53 -4.48 -27.24
CA LEU A 98 -20.37 -5.30 -27.62
C LEU A 98 -20.41 -6.68 -26.95
N VAL A 99 -20.78 -6.73 -25.67
CA VAL A 99 -20.94 -7.99 -24.93
C VAL A 99 -22.05 -8.85 -25.54
N GLU A 100 -23.22 -8.25 -25.86
CA GLU A 100 -24.32 -8.94 -26.53
C GLU A 100 -23.84 -9.55 -27.87
N TYR A 101 -23.13 -8.78 -28.67
CA TYR A 101 -22.58 -9.22 -29.96
C TYR A 101 -21.58 -10.36 -29.79
N HIS A 102 -20.59 -10.19 -28.90
CA HIS A 102 -19.54 -11.18 -28.65
C HIS A 102 -20.14 -12.54 -28.21
N HIS A 103 -21.10 -12.52 -27.28
CA HIS A 103 -21.79 -13.75 -26.85
C HIS A 103 -22.60 -14.41 -27.96
N ILE A 104 -23.23 -13.64 -28.86
CA ILE A 104 -23.94 -14.20 -30.02
C ILE A 104 -22.95 -14.86 -30.99
N VAL A 105 -21.78 -14.27 -31.23
CA VAL A 105 -20.73 -14.84 -32.05
C VAL A 105 -20.22 -16.16 -31.49
N GLN A 106 -19.98 -16.23 -30.15
CA GLN A 106 -19.60 -17.48 -29.49
C GLN A 106 -20.71 -18.56 -29.60
N GLN A 107 -21.98 -18.18 -29.46
CA GLN A 107 -23.09 -19.12 -29.64
C GLN A 107 -23.16 -19.66 -31.07
N LEU A 108 -22.81 -18.85 -32.07
CA LEU A 108 -22.83 -19.24 -33.48
C LEU A 108 -21.81 -20.33 -33.81
N GLU A 109 -20.69 -20.44 -33.05
CA GLU A 109 -19.72 -21.52 -33.19
C GLU A 109 -20.33 -22.91 -32.89
N HIS A 110 -21.38 -22.94 -32.02
CA HIS A 110 -22.01 -24.17 -31.58
C HIS A 110 -23.42 -24.39 -32.14
N ASP A 111 -24.13 -23.33 -32.56
CA ASP A 111 -25.49 -23.37 -33.07
C ASP A 111 -25.71 -22.31 -34.16
N SER A 112 -25.81 -22.77 -35.41
CA SER A 112 -26.05 -21.93 -36.59
C SER A 112 -27.54 -21.78 -36.96
N SER A 113 -28.42 -21.79 -35.96
CA SER A 113 -29.88 -21.67 -36.19
C SER A 113 -30.25 -20.29 -36.75
N GLU A 114 -31.35 -20.27 -37.55
CA GLU A 114 -31.87 -19.01 -38.13
C GLU A 114 -32.22 -17.97 -37.04
N GLN A 115 -32.55 -18.44 -35.83
CA GLN A 115 -32.83 -17.56 -34.68
C GLN A 115 -31.57 -16.82 -34.21
N ILE A 116 -30.42 -17.50 -34.19
CA ILE A 116 -29.13 -16.87 -33.79
C ILE A 116 -28.63 -15.92 -34.86
N LEU A 117 -28.78 -16.29 -36.13
CA LEU A 117 -28.45 -15.41 -37.25
C LEU A 117 -29.25 -14.11 -37.22
N ASN A 118 -30.57 -14.19 -36.94
CA ASN A 118 -31.42 -13.01 -36.79
C ASN A 118 -31.05 -12.12 -35.58
N LYS A 119 -30.55 -12.74 -34.50
CA LYS A 119 -30.02 -11.97 -33.36
C LYS A 119 -28.73 -11.27 -33.71
N LEU A 120 -27.84 -11.95 -34.42
CA LEU A 120 -26.58 -11.40 -34.90
C LEU A 120 -26.79 -10.16 -35.78
N GLU A 121 -27.68 -10.27 -36.78
CA GLU A 121 -28.02 -9.15 -37.67
C GLU A 121 -28.51 -7.91 -36.86
N LYS A 122 -29.39 -8.14 -35.88
CA LYS A 122 -29.90 -7.06 -35.04
C LYS A 122 -28.79 -6.44 -34.17
N ALA A 123 -27.88 -7.27 -33.62
CA ALA A 123 -26.76 -6.77 -32.82
C ALA A 123 -25.77 -5.99 -33.70
N GLN A 124 -25.50 -6.45 -34.92
CA GLN A 124 -24.66 -5.73 -35.88
C GLN A 124 -25.24 -4.36 -36.20
N HIS A 125 -26.53 -4.27 -36.55
CA HIS A 125 -27.16 -2.97 -36.80
C HIS A 125 -27.11 -2.01 -35.62
N LYS A 126 -27.25 -2.51 -34.37
CA LYS A 126 -27.08 -1.68 -33.18
C LYS A 126 -25.65 -1.15 -33.05
N LEU A 127 -24.65 -1.99 -33.33
CA LEU A 127 -23.23 -1.60 -33.26
C LEU A 127 -22.85 -0.61 -34.34
N GLU A 128 -23.34 -0.81 -35.58
CA GLU A 128 -23.13 0.12 -36.69
C GLU A 128 -23.66 1.53 -36.36
N ALA A 129 -24.82 1.59 -35.72
CA ALA A 129 -25.44 2.88 -35.32
C ALA A 129 -24.61 3.71 -34.35
N VAL A 130 -23.67 3.08 -33.62
CA VAL A 130 -22.83 3.74 -32.58
C VAL A 130 -21.33 3.68 -32.91
N ASP A 131 -20.95 3.32 -34.15
CA ASP A 131 -19.55 3.09 -34.56
C ASP A 131 -18.84 2.05 -33.67
N GLY A 132 -19.58 1.02 -33.26
CA GLY A 132 -19.12 0.01 -32.31
C GLY A 132 -17.97 -0.84 -32.79
N TRP A 133 -17.74 -0.98 -34.10
CA TRP A 133 -16.65 -1.80 -34.64
C TRP A 133 -15.26 -1.27 -34.31
N SER A 134 -15.10 0.04 -34.31
CA SER A 134 -13.84 0.67 -33.87
C SER A 134 -13.57 0.41 -32.39
N LEU A 135 -14.62 0.35 -31.57
CA LEU A 135 -14.53 0.08 -30.13
C LEU A 135 -14.27 -1.40 -29.84
N GLU A 136 -14.83 -2.33 -30.61
CA GLU A 136 -14.51 -3.77 -30.54
C GLU A 136 -13.01 -3.99 -30.76
N GLN A 137 -12.46 -3.43 -31.84
CA GLN A 137 -11.03 -3.51 -32.14
C GLN A 137 -10.17 -2.91 -31.01
N GLN A 138 -10.67 -1.85 -30.32
CA GLN A 138 -9.98 -1.29 -29.16
C GLN A 138 -9.97 -2.28 -27.98
N VAL A 139 -11.10 -2.94 -27.69
CA VAL A 139 -11.19 -3.97 -26.65
C VAL A 139 -10.21 -5.10 -26.93
N GLU A 140 -10.23 -5.67 -28.12
CA GLU A 140 -9.32 -6.75 -28.53
C GLU A 140 -7.85 -6.33 -28.47
N THR A 141 -7.54 -5.12 -28.95
CA THR A 141 -6.17 -4.57 -28.90
C THR A 141 -5.67 -4.45 -27.46
N VAL A 142 -6.50 -3.96 -26.54
CA VAL A 142 -6.11 -3.82 -25.14
C VAL A 142 -5.96 -5.17 -24.46
N ILE A 143 -6.87 -6.13 -24.70
CA ILE A 143 -6.80 -7.50 -24.19
C ILE A 143 -5.51 -8.17 -24.65
N SER A 144 -5.21 -8.11 -25.96
CA SER A 144 -3.98 -8.67 -26.53
C SER A 144 -2.72 -8.02 -25.96
N ARG A 145 -2.69 -6.68 -25.86
CA ARG A 145 -1.55 -5.91 -25.33
C ARG A 145 -1.23 -6.26 -23.86
N LEU A 146 -2.24 -6.62 -23.08
CA LEU A 146 -2.09 -7.03 -21.70
C LEU A 146 -1.93 -8.55 -21.53
N SER A 147 -1.83 -9.28 -22.67
CA SER A 147 -1.68 -10.74 -22.69
C SER A 147 -2.78 -11.45 -21.88
N LEU A 148 -4.02 -11.03 -22.09
CA LEU A 148 -5.21 -11.59 -21.48
C LEU A 148 -5.91 -12.53 -22.47
N ASP A 149 -6.64 -13.51 -21.95
CA ASP A 149 -7.53 -14.36 -22.72
C ASP A 149 -8.97 -13.84 -22.54
N ALA A 150 -9.64 -13.50 -23.64
CA ALA A 150 -10.93 -12.83 -23.67
C ALA A 150 -12.06 -13.66 -23.06
N ASP A 151 -12.00 -15.00 -23.22
CA ASP A 151 -13.10 -15.92 -22.92
C ASP A 151 -13.03 -16.50 -21.52
N VAL A 152 -11.94 -16.27 -20.80
CA VAL A 152 -11.76 -16.76 -19.43
C VAL A 152 -12.67 -16.00 -18.47
N GLU A 153 -13.37 -16.75 -17.60
CA GLU A 153 -14.18 -16.17 -16.54
C GLU A 153 -13.35 -15.34 -15.53
N PHE A 154 -13.76 -14.11 -15.32
CA PHE A 154 -13.07 -13.19 -14.40
C PHE A 154 -12.96 -13.75 -12.98
N SER A 155 -13.98 -14.46 -12.51
CA SER A 155 -14.02 -15.06 -11.16
C SER A 155 -12.89 -16.08 -10.94
N SER A 156 -12.49 -16.82 -11.99
CA SER A 156 -11.46 -17.86 -11.94
C SER A 156 -10.03 -17.35 -11.93
N LEU A 157 -9.84 -16.06 -12.24
CA LEU A 157 -8.53 -15.46 -12.36
C LEU A 157 -7.83 -15.24 -11.00
N SER A 158 -6.49 -15.33 -11.02
CA SER A 158 -5.68 -14.90 -9.88
C SER A 158 -5.82 -13.39 -9.61
N GLY A 159 -5.49 -12.94 -8.40
CA GLY A 159 -5.57 -11.53 -8.04
C GLY A 159 -4.78 -10.61 -8.98
N GLY A 160 -3.58 -11.03 -9.39
CA GLY A 160 -2.76 -10.29 -10.35
C GLY A 160 -3.40 -10.21 -11.75
N MET A 161 -4.01 -11.31 -12.21
CA MET A 161 -4.72 -11.31 -13.50
C MET A 161 -6.00 -10.46 -13.42
N LYS A 162 -6.77 -10.52 -12.35
CA LYS A 162 -7.92 -9.64 -12.12
C LYS A 162 -7.52 -8.16 -12.22
N ARG A 163 -6.38 -7.81 -11.61
CA ARG A 163 -5.85 -6.44 -11.67
C ARG A 163 -5.48 -6.03 -13.10
N ARG A 164 -4.91 -6.94 -13.90
CA ARG A 164 -4.64 -6.69 -15.33
C ARG A 164 -5.92 -6.44 -16.11
N VAL A 165 -6.98 -7.19 -15.84
CA VAL A 165 -8.29 -7.01 -16.49
C VAL A 165 -8.90 -5.64 -16.14
N LEU A 166 -8.87 -5.24 -14.86
CA LEU A 166 -9.33 -3.91 -14.46
C LEU A 166 -8.48 -2.77 -15.06
N LEU A 167 -7.18 -3.00 -15.22
CA LEU A 167 -6.32 -2.06 -15.96
C LEU A 167 -6.72 -1.99 -17.43
N ALA A 168 -7.04 -3.13 -18.08
CA ALA A 168 -7.57 -3.17 -19.43
C ALA A 168 -8.87 -2.36 -19.54
N GLN A 169 -9.78 -2.55 -18.61
CA GLN A 169 -11.05 -1.80 -18.52
C GLN A 169 -10.83 -0.28 -18.41
N ALA A 170 -9.82 0.14 -17.65
CA ALA A 170 -9.48 1.56 -17.54
C ALA A 170 -8.85 2.12 -18.84
N LEU A 171 -8.05 1.30 -19.53
CA LEU A 171 -7.30 1.70 -20.72
C LEU A 171 -8.14 1.69 -22.00
N VAL A 172 -9.22 0.93 -22.05
CA VAL A 172 -10.03 0.77 -23.27
C VAL A 172 -10.59 2.10 -23.79
N ARG A 173 -10.80 3.09 -22.92
CA ARG A 173 -11.20 4.46 -23.31
C ARG A 173 -10.07 5.33 -23.82
N GLN A 174 -8.84 4.84 -23.89
CA GLN A 174 -7.66 5.61 -24.25
C GLN A 174 -7.54 6.92 -23.43
N PRO A 175 -7.40 6.83 -22.11
CA PRO A 175 -7.39 8.01 -21.26
C PRO A 175 -6.16 8.88 -21.49
N ASP A 176 -6.35 10.22 -21.41
CA ASP A 176 -5.26 11.20 -21.40
C ASP A 176 -4.51 11.16 -20.06
N ILE A 177 -5.27 10.93 -18.97
CA ILE A 177 -4.73 10.77 -17.60
C ILE A 177 -5.22 9.44 -17.03
N LEU A 178 -4.27 8.59 -16.62
CA LEU A 178 -4.54 7.36 -15.89
C LEU A 178 -4.20 7.57 -14.41
N LEU A 179 -5.20 7.37 -13.54
CA LEU A 179 -5.09 7.46 -12.10
C LEU A 179 -4.98 6.05 -11.51
N LEU A 180 -3.91 5.80 -10.75
CA LEU A 180 -3.66 4.50 -10.13
C LEU A 180 -3.54 4.66 -8.61
N ASP A 181 -4.50 4.11 -7.86
CA ASP A 181 -4.51 4.15 -6.40
C ASP A 181 -3.99 2.83 -5.84
N GLU A 182 -2.77 2.84 -5.27
CA GLU A 182 -2.04 1.69 -4.73
C GLU A 182 -2.07 0.46 -5.69
N PRO A 183 -1.58 0.60 -6.93
CA PRO A 183 -1.71 -0.46 -7.93
C PRO A 183 -0.89 -1.72 -7.62
N THR A 184 0.08 -1.63 -6.71
CA THR A 184 0.97 -2.72 -6.29
C THR A 184 0.45 -3.54 -5.11
N ASN A 185 -0.56 -3.03 -4.36
CA ASN A 185 -1.10 -3.73 -3.20
C ASN A 185 -1.67 -5.10 -3.55
N HIS A 186 -1.36 -6.10 -2.74
CA HIS A 186 -1.78 -7.49 -2.90
C HIS A 186 -1.29 -8.19 -4.19
N LEU A 187 -0.39 -7.58 -4.95
CA LEU A 187 0.24 -8.19 -6.12
C LEU A 187 1.53 -8.90 -5.72
N ASP A 188 1.78 -10.04 -6.35
CA ASP A 188 3.08 -10.69 -6.26
C ASP A 188 4.14 -9.94 -7.10
N ILE A 189 5.42 -10.21 -6.80
CA ILE A 189 6.56 -9.52 -7.41
C ILE A 189 6.54 -9.65 -8.95
N SER A 190 6.09 -10.80 -9.48
CA SER A 190 6.01 -11.02 -10.94
C SER A 190 4.98 -10.09 -11.59
N SER A 191 3.82 -9.94 -10.95
CA SER A 191 2.76 -9.01 -11.38
C SER A 191 3.19 -7.55 -11.26
N ILE A 192 3.91 -7.19 -10.18
CA ILE A 192 4.47 -5.84 -10.00
C ILE A 192 5.49 -5.52 -11.09
N THR A 193 6.44 -6.45 -11.37
CA THR A 193 7.46 -6.28 -12.41
C THR A 193 6.84 -6.12 -13.79
N TRP A 194 5.81 -6.92 -14.08
CA TRP A 194 5.06 -6.79 -15.33
C TRP A 194 4.38 -5.41 -15.42
N LEU A 195 3.71 -4.96 -14.35
CA LEU A 195 3.02 -3.66 -14.31
C LEU A 195 4.01 -2.50 -14.50
N GLU A 196 5.19 -2.56 -13.87
CA GLU A 196 6.25 -1.59 -14.09
C GLU A 196 6.68 -1.52 -15.55
N GLY A 197 6.94 -2.67 -16.19
CA GLY A 197 7.33 -2.75 -17.59
C GLY A 197 6.28 -2.16 -18.51
N PHE A 198 5.00 -2.46 -18.26
CA PHE A 198 3.87 -1.92 -18.99
C PHE A 198 3.78 -0.40 -18.85
N LEU A 199 3.77 0.12 -17.60
CA LEU A 199 3.62 1.56 -17.34
C LEU A 199 4.83 2.39 -17.80
N LYS A 200 6.03 1.81 -17.84
CA LYS A 200 7.21 2.45 -18.46
C LYS A 200 7.01 2.69 -19.96
N SER A 201 6.36 1.77 -20.63
CA SER A 201 6.05 1.85 -22.07
C SER A 201 4.76 2.62 -22.37
N TYR A 202 3.96 2.95 -21.36
CA TYR A 202 2.72 3.69 -21.54
C TYR A 202 3.00 5.16 -21.87
N GLY A 203 2.52 5.62 -23.02
CA GLY A 203 2.77 6.98 -23.52
C GLY A 203 1.85 8.06 -22.97
N GLY A 204 0.86 7.70 -22.16
CA GLY A 204 -0.07 8.65 -21.52
C GLY A 204 0.49 9.29 -20.26
N THR A 205 -0.32 10.15 -19.63
CA THR A 205 0.03 10.81 -18.38
C THR A 205 -0.43 9.94 -17.21
N LEU A 206 0.43 9.78 -16.20
CA LEU A 206 0.14 8.98 -15.03
C LEU A 206 0.13 9.85 -13.76
N LEU A 207 -0.90 9.68 -12.94
CA LEU A 207 -0.89 10.11 -11.54
C LEU A 207 -1.15 8.88 -10.69
N PHE A 208 -0.21 8.51 -9.84
CA PHE A 208 -0.31 7.29 -9.06
C PHE A 208 0.07 7.50 -7.60
N ILE A 209 -0.57 6.74 -6.72
CA ILE A 209 -0.24 6.60 -5.31
C ILE A 209 0.44 5.25 -5.16
N THR A 210 1.56 5.19 -4.47
CA THR A 210 2.17 3.92 -4.05
C THR A 210 3.05 4.11 -2.84
N HIS A 211 3.15 3.06 -2.05
CA HIS A 211 4.10 2.94 -0.94
C HIS A 211 5.27 2.00 -1.29
N ASP A 212 5.22 1.33 -2.45
CA ASP A 212 6.33 0.54 -3.00
C ASP A 212 7.43 1.47 -3.54
N ARG A 213 8.55 1.54 -2.79
CA ARG A 213 9.69 2.41 -3.12
C ARG A 213 10.36 2.02 -4.44
N SER A 214 10.45 0.72 -4.73
CA SER A 214 11.05 0.23 -5.98
C SER A 214 10.20 0.62 -7.18
N PHE A 215 8.87 0.47 -7.07
CA PHE A 215 7.91 0.87 -8.10
C PHE A 215 7.93 2.39 -8.33
N LEU A 216 7.98 3.18 -7.25
CA LEU A 216 8.10 4.64 -7.31
C LEU A 216 9.38 5.05 -8.05
N GLN A 217 10.53 4.50 -7.66
CA GLN A 217 11.82 4.78 -8.28
C GLN A 217 11.85 4.41 -9.77
N ALA A 218 11.17 3.32 -10.14
CA ALA A 218 11.13 2.83 -11.50
C ALA A 218 10.31 3.70 -12.45
N LEU A 219 9.29 4.42 -11.95
CA LEU A 219 8.27 5.08 -12.77
C LEU A 219 8.21 6.60 -12.62
N ALA A 220 8.39 7.15 -11.41
CA ALA A 220 8.13 8.55 -11.14
C ALA A 220 9.14 9.47 -11.85
N THR A 221 8.62 10.48 -12.54
CA THR A 221 9.40 11.62 -13.07
C THR A 221 9.32 12.84 -12.16
N ARG A 222 8.29 12.89 -11.31
CA ARG A 222 8.05 13.92 -10.31
C ARG A 222 7.32 13.32 -9.12
N ILE A 223 7.68 13.73 -7.93
CA ILE A 223 7.03 13.32 -6.68
C ILE A 223 6.30 14.52 -6.10
N VAL A 224 5.07 14.31 -5.67
CA VAL A 224 4.25 15.33 -5.02
C VAL A 224 3.83 14.81 -3.66
N GLN A 225 4.20 15.53 -2.61
CA GLN A 225 3.86 15.17 -1.25
C GLN A 225 2.61 15.92 -0.79
N LEU A 226 1.61 15.18 -0.31
CA LEU A 226 0.46 15.72 0.40
C LEU A 226 0.71 15.61 1.90
N ASP A 227 0.92 16.75 2.57
CA ASP A 227 1.12 16.82 4.00
C ASP A 227 0.25 17.95 4.60
N ARG A 228 -0.48 17.62 5.66
CA ARG A 228 -1.30 18.59 6.41
C ARG A 228 -2.24 19.44 5.55
N GLY A 229 -2.74 18.85 4.44
CA GLY A 229 -3.66 19.50 3.51
C GLY A 229 -2.99 20.38 2.45
N GLN A 230 -1.66 20.40 2.37
CA GLN A 230 -0.88 21.14 1.39
C GLN A 230 -0.13 20.20 0.44
N LEU A 231 0.02 20.59 -0.83
CA LEU A 231 0.85 19.87 -1.80
C LEU A 231 2.20 20.55 -1.96
N VAL A 232 3.26 19.74 -1.86
CA VAL A 232 4.63 20.18 -2.15
C VAL A 232 5.18 19.32 -3.29
N SER A 233 5.63 19.96 -4.37
CA SER A 233 6.16 19.29 -5.56
C SER A 233 7.66 19.20 -5.52
N PHE A 234 8.19 17.99 -5.76
CA PHE A 234 9.61 17.68 -5.81
C PHE A 234 9.96 17.15 -7.21
N PRO A 235 10.51 17.97 -8.08
CA PRO A 235 11.02 17.49 -9.36
C PRO A 235 12.28 16.67 -9.15
N GLY A 236 12.39 15.55 -9.88
CA GLY A 236 13.51 14.63 -9.81
C GLY A 236 13.13 13.24 -9.31
N ASP A 237 14.15 12.46 -9.00
CA ASP A 237 14.05 11.09 -8.52
C ASP A 237 13.75 10.98 -7.01
N TYR A 238 13.53 9.75 -6.55
CA TYR A 238 13.21 9.47 -5.15
C TYR A 238 14.34 9.86 -4.18
N LYS A 239 15.58 9.71 -4.60
CA LYS A 239 16.72 10.09 -3.77
C LYS A 239 16.76 11.60 -3.52
N SER A 240 16.62 12.38 -4.59
CA SER A 240 16.52 13.86 -4.52
C SER A 240 15.32 14.31 -3.68
N PHE A 241 14.20 13.55 -3.74
CA PHE A 241 13.04 13.79 -2.91
C PHE A 241 13.37 13.63 -1.42
N LEU A 242 14.02 12.53 -1.03
CA LEU A 242 14.37 12.27 0.37
C LEU A 242 15.30 13.37 0.92
N GLU A 243 16.35 13.74 0.18
CA GLU A 243 17.30 14.81 0.57
C GLU A 243 16.58 16.15 0.78
N LYS A 244 15.73 16.55 -0.17
CA LYS A 244 14.96 17.80 -0.09
C LYS A 244 13.92 17.77 1.03
N ARG A 245 13.25 16.65 1.25
CA ARG A 245 12.29 16.47 2.33
C ARG A 245 12.96 16.61 3.69
N GLU A 246 14.11 15.98 3.90
CA GLU A 246 14.89 16.07 5.14
C GLU A 246 15.33 17.51 5.40
N ALA A 247 15.84 18.20 4.38
CA ALA A 247 16.21 19.60 4.48
C ALA A 247 15.02 20.52 4.86
N LEU A 248 13.83 20.28 4.27
CA LEU A 248 12.61 21.02 4.62
C LEU A 248 12.17 20.77 6.06
N LEU A 249 12.16 19.51 6.49
CA LEU A 249 11.80 19.15 7.88
C LEU A 249 12.76 19.75 8.90
N SER A 250 14.06 19.74 8.61
CA SER A 250 15.08 20.35 9.46
C SER A 250 14.89 21.88 9.55
N ALA A 251 14.63 22.55 8.42
CA ALA A 251 14.37 23.98 8.40
C ALA A 251 13.07 24.34 9.14
N GLU A 252 11.99 23.54 8.99
CA GLU A 252 10.73 23.72 9.73
C GLU A 252 10.96 23.55 11.25
N ALA A 253 11.72 22.53 11.66
CA ALA A 253 12.06 22.28 13.07
C ALA A 253 12.84 23.46 13.68
N GLU A 254 13.83 24.00 12.95
CA GLU A 254 14.57 25.18 13.39
C GLU A 254 13.66 26.41 13.55
N GLN A 255 12.82 26.70 12.54
CA GLN A 255 11.88 27.81 12.60
C GLN A 255 10.90 27.67 13.77
N ASN A 256 10.39 26.46 14.01
CA ASN A 256 9.51 26.16 15.11
C ASN A 256 10.20 26.34 16.46
N ALA A 257 11.44 25.89 16.62
CA ALA A 257 12.22 26.09 17.84
C ALA A 257 12.49 27.58 18.12
N GLN A 258 12.82 28.37 17.10
CA GLN A 258 13.01 29.81 17.21
C GLN A 258 11.70 30.53 17.58
N PHE A 259 10.59 30.14 16.97
CA PHE A 259 9.28 30.67 17.30
C PHE A 259 8.85 30.35 18.74
N ASP A 260 9.03 29.10 19.18
CA ASP A 260 8.68 28.67 20.54
C ASP A 260 9.56 29.36 21.59
N LYS A 261 10.84 29.58 21.28
CA LYS A 261 11.75 30.40 22.11
C LYS A 261 11.25 31.83 22.23
N LYS A 262 10.83 32.44 21.11
CA LYS A 262 10.26 33.79 21.08
C LYS A 262 8.95 33.87 21.88
N LEU A 263 8.05 32.88 21.70
CA LEU A 263 6.79 32.80 22.45
C LEU A 263 7.05 32.70 23.95
N ALA A 264 7.97 31.80 24.37
CA ALA A 264 8.36 31.64 25.79
C ALA A 264 8.93 32.94 26.38
N GLN A 265 9.75 33.67 25.64
CA GLN A 265 10.29 34.97 26.07
C GLN A 265 9.19 36.02 26.29
N GLU A 266 8.22 36.12 25.35
CA GLU A 266 7.10 37.04 25.48
C GLU A 266 6.15 36.64 26.62
N GLU A 267 5.97 35.35 26.90
CA GLU A 267 5.20 34.84 28.06
C GLU A 267 5.84 35.20 29.37
N VAL A 268 7.17 35.00 29.52
CA VAL A 268 7.92 35.38 30.71
C VAL A 268 7.85 36.88 30.94
N TRP A 269 8.02 37.67 29.87
CA TRP A 269 7.96 39.14 29.95
C TRP A 269 6.59 39.65 30.41
N ILE A 270 5.48 39.08 29.91
CA ILE A 270 4.12 39.46 30.37
C ILE A 270 3.91 39.10 31.81
N ARG A 271 4.38 37.93 32.27
CA ARG A 271 4.28 37.53 33.70
C ARG A 271 5.05 38.47 34.65
N GLN A 272 6.19 39.00 34.19
CA GLN A 272 7.02 39.92 34.98
C GLN A 272 6.56 41.38 34.86
N GLY A 273 5.89 41.79 33.79
CA GLY A 273 5.64 43.19 33.43
C GLY A 273 4.32 43.81 33.86
N ILE A 274 3.44 43.13 34.62
CA ILE A 274 2.07 43.58 34.93
C ILE A 274 2.04 44.76 35.95
N LYS A 275 3.14 45.15 36.59
CA LYS A 275 3.16 46.18 37.63
C LYS A 275 3.36 47.63 37.19
N ALA A 276 3.70 47.94 35.93
CA ALA A 276 3.92 49.31 35.48
C ALA A 276 3.51 49.59 34.03
N ARG A 277 2.50 50.46 33.83
CA ARG A 277 2.01 51.11 32.58
C ARG A 277 1.03 50.31 31.69
N ARG A 278 -0.26 50.52 31.96
CA ARG A 278 -1.40 49.91 31.28
C ARG A 278 -1.48 50.16 29.77
N THR A 279 -1.15 51.35 29.27
CA THR A 279 -1.45 51.76 27.87
C THR A 279 -0.42 51.33 26.82
N ARG A 280 0.83 51.02 27.21
CA ARG A 280 1.88 50.61 26.22
C ARG A 280 1.93 49.10 25.99
N ASN A 281 1.19 48.31 26.79
CA ASN A 281 1.22 46.85 26.81
C ASN A 281 0.13 46.18 25.94
N GLU A 282 -0.95 46.87 25.54
CA GLU A 282 -2.04 46.28 24.80
C GLU A 282 -1.60 45.73 23.41
N GLY A 283 -0.69 46.42 22.72
CA GLY A 283 -0.14 45.96 21.46
C GLY A 283 0.66 44.68 21.58
N ARG A 284 1.42 44.54 22.67
CA ARG A 284 2.22 43.34 22.95
C ARG A 284 1.37 42.15 23.43
N VAL A 285 0.31 42.43 24.21
CA VAL A 285 -0.67 41.41 24.59
C VAL A 285 -1.37 40.85 23.33
N ARG A 286 -1.82 41.72 22.42
CA ARG A 286 -2.40 41.28 21.13
C ARG A 286 -1.40 40.49 20.30
N ALA A 287 -0.12 40.89 20.28
CA ALA A 287 0.93 40.15 19.60
C ALA A 287 1.17 38.75 20.20
N LEU A 288 1.15 38.62 21.54
CA LEU A 288 1.23 37.31 22.21
C LEU A 288 0.00 36.44 21.93
N GLU A 289 -1.19 37.00 21.97
CA GLU A 289 -2.42 36.27 21.61
C GLU A 289 -2.39 35.78 20.16
N LYS A 290 -1.83 36.58 19.25
CA LYS A 290 -1.60 36.18 17.87
C LYS A 290 -0.61 35.02 17.78
N LEU A 291 0.53 35.10 18.47
CA LEU A 291 1.54 34.03 18.53
C LEU A 291 0.96 32.74 19.12
N ARG A 292 0.15 32.83 20.21
CA ARG A 292 -0.53 31.66 20.79
C ARG A 292 -1.53 31.04 19.83
N ARG A 293 -2.27 31.85 19.09
CA ARG A 293 -3.21 31.37 18.07
C ARG A 293 -2.48 30.69 16.91
N GLU A 294 -1.37 31.29 16.44
CA GLU A 294 -0.51 30.69 15.42
C GLU A 294 0.08 29.36 15.89
N ARG A 295 0.53 29.25 17.16
CA ARG A 295 0.99 27.99 17.74
C ARG A 295 -0.13 26.95 17.82
N GLY A 296 -1.33 27.34 18.26
CA GLY A 296 -2.49 26.44 18.34
C GLY A 296 -3.02 25.96 16.99
N GLN A 297 -2.72 26.67 15.91
CA GLN A 297 -3.07 26.28 14.54
C GLN A 297 -2.03 25.35 13.89
N ARG A 298 -0.84 25.19 14.49
CA ARG A 298 0.17 24.29 13.96
C ARG A 298 -0.32 22.83 14.05
N ARG A 299 -0.25 22.15 12.94
CA ARG A 299 -0.35 20.69 12.90
C ARG A 299 1.06 20.16 13.15
N GLU A 300 1.31 19.59 14.34
CA GLU A 300 2.62 19.09 14.71
C GLU A 300 3.03 17.91 13.82
N VAL A 301 4.31 17.87 13.45
CA VAL A 301 4.94 16.66 12.89
C VAL A 301 5.10 15.69 14.05
N LEU A 302 4.52 14.50 13.94
CA LEU A 302 4.78 13.43 14.90
C LEU A 302 6.27 13.07 14.80
N GLY A 303 7.00 13.25 15.90
CA GLY A 303 8.46 13.17 15.92
C GLY A 303 9.01 11.77 15.66
N ASN A 304 10.32 11.68 15.44
CA ASN A 304 11.06 10.41 15.39
C ASN A 304 10.95 9.71 16.74
N VAL A 305 10.45 8.49 16.72
CA VAL A 305 10.21 7.69 17.91
C VAL A 305 11.13 6.47 17.90
N SER A 306 11.73 6.17 19.04
CA SER A 306 12.49 4.94 19.22
C SER A 306 11.55 3.85 19.77
N MET A 307 11.12 2.96 18.91
CA MET A 307 10.34 1.79 19.27
C MET A 307 11.24 0.65 19.76
N LYS A 308 10.67 -0.26 20.56
CA LYS A 308 11.34 -1.50 21.00
C LYS A 308 10.35 -2.65 20.96
N ILE A 309 10.82 -3.83 20.54
CA ILE A 309 10.06 -5.08 20.57
C ILE A 309 10.28 -5.74 21.93
N GLN A 310 9.22 -6.33 22.50
CA GLN A 310 9.34 -7.17 23.69
C GLN A 310 10.05 -8.46 23.31
N GLU A 311 11.28 -8.63 23.79
CA GLU A 311 12.04 -9.86 23.57
C GLU A 311 11.59 -10.95 24.56
N GLY A 312 11.39 -12.16 24.05
CA GLY A 312 11.15 -13.35 24.85
C GLY A 312 12.43 -13.98 25.37
N ASP A 313 12.30 -15.03 26.16
CA ASP A 313 13.43 -15.85 26.59
C ASP A 313 14.16 -16.43 25.37
N ARG A 314 15.47 -16.63 25.51
CA ARG A 314 16.28 -17.18 24.40
C ARG A 314 15.79 -18.57 24.00
N SER A 315 15.50 -18.77 22.71
CA SER A 315 15.24 -20.08 22.13
C SER A 315 16.49 -20.97 22.14
N GLY A 316 16.32 -22.27 21.89
CA GLY A 316 17.43 -23.17 21.54
C GLY A 316 18.19 -22.68 20.30
N LYS A 317 19.36 -23.27 20.00
CA LYS A 317 20.12 -22.93 18.78
C LYS A 317 19.35 -23.32 17.51
N LEU A 318 18.69 -24.48 17.52
CA LEU A 318 17.77 -24.94 16.48
C LEU A 318 16.41 -24.29 16.71
N VAL A 319 15.83 -23.72 15.69
CA VAL A 319 14.46 -23.18 15.68
C VAL A 319 13.53 -24.12 14.95
N VAL A 320 13.87 -24.50 13.70
CA VAL A 320 13.09 -25.46 12.91
C VAL A 320 14.05 -26.23 12.01
N GLU A 321 13.84 -27.52 11.89
CA GLU A 321 14.50 -28.42 10.94
C GLU A 321 13.43 -29.17 10.16
N VAL A 322 13.51 -29.10 8.85
CA VAL A 322 12.59 -29.81 7.96
C VAL A 322 13.39 -30.64 6.97
N GLU A 323 12.96 -31.89 6.75
CA GLU A 323 13.60 -32.82 5.85
C GLU A 323 12.61 -33.39 4.83
N ASN A 324 12.86 -33.13 3.55
CA ASN A 324 12.14 -33.68 2.40
C ASN A 324 10.60 -33.48 2.49
N ILE A 325 10.17 -32.33 2.99
CA ILE A 325 8.74 -32.03 3.09
C ILE A 325 8.15 -31.76 1.71
N SER A 326 6.95 -32.30 1.48
CA SER A 326 6.16 -32.05 0.28
C SER A 326 4.72 -31.81 0.65
N GLN A 327 4.05 -30.93 -0.11
CA GLN A 327 2.66 -30.59 0.12
C GLN A 327 1.91 -30.39 -1.19
N ALA A 328 0.69 -30.95 -1.25
CA ALA A 328 -0.27 -30.70 -2.31
C ALA A 328 -1.64 -30.36 -1.72
N PHE A 329 -2.47 -29.67 -2.45
CA PHE A 329 -3.84 -29.33 -2.10
C PHE A 329 -4.75 -29.56 -3.31
N ASP A 330 -5.83 -30.30 -3.14
CA ASP A 330 -6.80 -30.69 -4.18
C ASP A 330 -6.11 -31.22 -5.48
N GLY A 331 -5.09 -32.06 -5.32
CA GLY A 331 -4.33 -32.62 -6.44
C GLY A 331 -3.30 -31.69 -7.08
N ARG A 332 -3.22 -30.41 -6.67
CA ARG A 332 -2.22 -29.43 -7.11
C ARG A 332 -1.01 -29.46 -6.19
N GLN A 333 0.15 -29.85 -6.71
CA GLN A 333 1.43 -29.78 -5.97
C GLN A 333 1.76 -28.31 -5.68
N LEU A 334 1.97 -28.00 -4.38
CA LEU A 334 2.44 -26.68 -3.94
C LEU A 334 3.98 -26.64 -3.95
N PHE A 335 4.62 -27.60 -3.27
CA PHE A 335 6.08 -27.76 -3.26
C PHE A 335 6.46 -29.23 -2.99
N LYS A 336 7.70 -29.57 -3.32
CA LYS A 336 8.21 -30.94 -3.26
C LYS A 336 9.65 -30.98 -2.74
N ASP A 337 9.92 -32.00 -1.90
CA ASP A 337 11.26 -32.39 -1.41
C ASP A 337 12.07 -31.22 -0.81
N PHE A 338 11.40 -30.30 -0.10
CA PHE A 338 12.06 -29.16 0.53
C PHE A 338 12.69 -29.55 1.87
N SER A 339 13.94 -29.14 2.06
CA SER A 339 14.69 -29.33 3.30
C SER A 339 15.43 -28.05 3.67
N THR A 340 15.37 -27.65 4.93
CA THR A 340 16.12 -26.51 5.46
C THR A 340 16.28 -26.61 6.97
N VAL A 341 17.25 -25.87 7.52
CA VAL A 341 17.51 -25.76 8.95
C VAL A 341 17.54 -24.28 9.35
N ILE A 342 16.57 -23.86 10.14
CA ILE A 342 16.45 -22.49 10.64
C ILE A 342 17.08 -22.43 12.04
N GLN A 343 18.04 -21.55 12.21
CA GLN A 343 18.74 -21.34 13.47
C GLN A 343 18.30 -20.04 14.14
N ARG A 344 18.60 -19.93 15.42
CA ARG A 344 18.34 -18.71 16.18
C ARG A 344 19.11 -17.52 15.59
N GLY A 345 18.38 -16.45 15.34
CA GLY A 345 18.91 -15.20 14.76
C GLY A 345 18.82 -15.12 13.25
N ASP A 346 18.36 -16.19 12.56
CA ASP A 346 18.14 -16.14 11.12
C ASP A 346 16.98 -15.20 10.79
N ARG A 347 17.13 -14.44 9.70
CA ARG A 347 16.14 -13.54 9.14
C ARG A 347 15.82 -13.98 7.73
N ILE A 348 14.72 -14.70 7.58
CA ILE A 348 14.40 -15.40 6.33
C ILE A 348 13.21 -14.75 5.66
N GLY A 349 13.40 -14.30 4.41
CA GLY A 349 12.35 -13.87 3.51
C GLY A 349 11.75 -15.03 2.73
N ILE A 350 10.43 -15.09 2.60
CA ILE A 350 9.74 -16.11 1.80
C ILE A 350 9.13 -15.43 0.58
N ILE A 351 9.60 -15.80 -0.60
CA ILE A 351 9.25 -15.16 -1.87
C ILE A 351 8.58 -16.19 -2.78
N GLY A 352 7.52 -15.76 -3.47
CA GLY A 352 6.85 -16.60 -4.47
C GLY A 352 5.52 -16.00 -4.93
N PRO A 353 4.95 -16.51 -6.04
CA PRO A 353 3.67 -16.05 -6.56
C PRO A 353 2.53 -16.19 -5.55
N ASN A 354 1.45 -15.46 -5.75
CA ASN A 354 0.26 -15.64 -4.93
C ASN A 354 -0.34 -17.03 -5.16
N GLY A 355 -0.72 -17.70 -4.05
CA GLY A 355 -1.28 -19.05 -4.09
C GLY A 355 -0.26 -20.18 -4.35
N CYS A 356 1.06 -19.93 -4.29
CA CYS A 356 2.09 -20.97 -4.42
C CYS A 356 2.27 -21.82 -3.15
N GLY A 357 1.72 -21.43 -2.01
CA GLY A 357 1.82 -22.18 -0.75
C GLY A 357 2.68 -21.53 0.34
N LYS A 358 2.99 -20.22 0.26
CA LYS A 358 3.79 -19.49 1.27
C LYS A 358 3.23 -19.65 2.69
N SER A 359 1.95 -19.33 2.88
CA SER A 359 1.28 -19.45 4.19
C SER A 359 1.16 -20.91 4.65
N THR A 360 1.02 -21.86 3.71
CA THR A 360 1.04 -23.30 4.01
C THR A 360 2.41 -23.72 4.51
N LEU A 361 3.49 -23.29 3.85
CA LEU A 361 4.86 -23.55 4.30
C LEU A 361 5.10 -22.95 5.69
N LEU A 362 4.69 -21.70 5.94
CA LEU A 362 4.77 -21.08 7.26
C LEU A 362 4.04 -21.93 8.32
N SER A 363 2.83 -22.40 8.01
CA SER A 363 2.05 -23.23 8.94
C SER A 363 2.75 -24.54 9.27
N ILE A 364 3.42 -25.17 8.29
CA ILE A 364 4.20 -26.38 8.48
C ILE A 364 5.48 -26.08 9.31
N LEU A 365 6.22 -25.02 8.99
CA LEU A 365 7.41 -24.60 9.73
C LEU A 365 7.10 -24.26 11.21
N LEU A 366 5.89 -23.83 11.50
CA LEU A 366 5.43 -23.55 12.86
C LEU A 366 4.81 -24.76 13.58
N GLY A 367 4.78 -25.94 12.92
CA GLY A 367 4.16 -27.15 13.46
C GLY A 367 2.64 -27.07 13.63
N ARG A 368 1.97 -26.17 12.91
CA ARG A 368 0.49 -25.98 12.92
C ARG A 368 -0.22 -26.85 11.89
N ALA A 369 0.51 -27.27 10.87
CA ALA A 369 0.06 -28.20 9.85
C ALA A 369 1.11 -29.30 9.67
N GLU A 370 0.65 -30.53 9.42
CA GLU A 370 1.53 -31.64 9.08
C GLU A 370 1.78 -31.68 7.57
N PRO A 371 3.01 -31.88 7.10
CA PRO A 371 3.30 -32.07 5.69
C PRO A 371 2.77 -33.43 5.21
N GLN A 372 2.46 -33.57 3.93
CA GLN A 372 2.04 -34.86 3.35
C GLN A 372 3.18 -35.88 3.34
N SER A 373 4.42 -35.45 3.24
CA SER A 373 5.60 -36.28 3.37
C SER A 373 6.76 -35.49 3.97
N GLY A 374 7.77 -36.19 4.49
CA GLY A 374 8.91 -35.61 5.17
C GLY A 374 8.71 -35.45 6.68
N THR A 375 9.63 -34.80 7.34
CA THR A 375 9.62 -34.60 8.79
C THR A 375 9.85 -33.13 9.16
N VAL A 376 9.24 -32.72 10.26
CA VAL A 376 9.41 -31.39 10.86
C VAL A 376 9.82 -31.56 12.31
N ARG A 377 10.91 -30.92 12.69
CA ARG A 377 11.40 -30.88 14.05
C ARG A 377 11.48 -29.44 14.55
N LEU A 378 10.70 -29.12 15.57
CA LEU A 378 10.74 -27.81 16.22
C LEU A 378 11.81 -27.78 17.31
N GLY A 379 12.46 -26.62 17.42
CA GLY A 379 13.39 -26.33 18.52
C GLY A 379 12.69 -26.18 19.87
N THR A 380 13.47 -25.94 20.90
CA THR A 380 12.99 -25.79 22.27
C THR A 380 12.76 -24.33 22.64
N ASN A 381 11.82 -24.07 23.55
CA ASN A 381 11.52 -22.77 24.12
C ASN A 381 11.17 -21.70 23.05
N LEU A 382 10.36 -22.09 22.05
CA LEU A 382 9.89 -21.17 21.01
C LEU A 382 8.71 -20.35 21.53
N GLN A 383 8.84 -19.02 21.49
CA GLN A 383 7.79 -18.05 21.75
C GLN A 383 7.48 -17.35 20.43
N VAL A 384 6.40 -17.79 19.78
CA VAL A 384 6.03 -17.34 18.43
C VAL A 384 5.05 -16.19 18.52
N ALA A 385 5.41 -15.04 17.93
CA ALA A 385 4.47 -13.97 17.63
C ALA A 385 4.14 -13.98 16.14
N TYR A 386 2.86 -14.13 15.79
CA TYR A 386 2.40 -14.23 14.41
C TYR A 386 1.43 -13.12 14.06
N PHE A 387 1.80 -12.29 13.09
CA PHE A 387 1.11 -11.04 12.74
C PHE A 387 -0.32 -11.27 12.25
N ASP A 388 -0.54 -12.21 11.34
CA ASP A 388 -1.87 -12.42 10.74
C ASP A 388 -2.93 -12.88 11.75
N GLN A 389 -2.55 -13.67 12.75
CA GLN A 389 -3.48 -14.15 13.78
C GLN A 389 -4.06 -13.02 14.66
N LEU A 390 -3.39 -11.88 14.74
CA LEU A 390 -3.84 -10.76 15.56
C LEU A 390 -4.96 -9.95 14.91
N ARG A 391 -5.17 -10.07 13.58
CA ARG A 391 -6.28 -9.39 12.90
C ARG A 391 -7.63 -9.81 13.47
N SER A 392 -7.83 -11.09 13.73
CA SER A 392 -9.07 -11.63 14.32
C SER A 392 -9.21 -11.33 15.83
N GLN A 393 -8.17 -10.83 16.48
CA GLN A 393 -8.15 -10.56 17.92
C GLN A 393 -8.37 -9.08 18.28
N LEU A 394 -8.59 -8.21 17.29
CA LEU A 394 -8.96 -6.82 17.56
C LEU A 394 -10.45 -6.74 17.92
N ASP A 395 -10.73 -6.14 19.07
CA ASP A 395 -12.10 -5.77 19.43
C ASP A 395 -12.43 -4.43 18.76
N GLU A 396 -13.33 -4.46 17.77
CA GLU A 396 -13.70 -3.29 16.98
C GLU A 396 -14.45 -2.22 17.79
N GLU A 397 -15.16 -2.62 18.84
CA GLU A 397 -15.91 -1.70 19.70
C GLU A 397 -15.04 -1.08 20.79
N ALA A 398 -13.96 -1.74 21.18
CA ALA A 398 -13.01 -1.25 22.17
C ALA A 398 -12.10 -0.15 21.59
N SER A 399 -11.57 0.70 22.46
CA SER A 399 -10.60 1.73 22.06
C SER A 399 -9.25 1.13 21.65
N VAL A 400 -8.44 1.91 20.94
CA VAL A 400 -7.06 1.54 20.60
C VAL A 400 -6.24 1.25 21.87
N VAL A 401 -6.40 2.09 22.92
CA VAL A 401 -5.73 1.89 24.22
C VAL A 401 -6.13 0.56 24.84
N ASP A 402 -7.41 0.22 24.84
CA ASP A 402 -7.92 -1.02 25.47
C ASP A 402 -7.44 -2.27 24.73
N ASN A 403 -7.34 -2.21 23.38
CA ASN A 403 -6.83 -3.30 22.57
C ASN A 403 -5.36 -3.64 22.83
N VAL A 404 -4.54 -2.65 23.20
CA VAL A 404 -3.12 -2.84 23.52
C VAL A 404 -2.90 -3.06 25.02
N GLY A 405 -3.53 -2.23 25.86
CA GLY A 405 -3.36 -2.26 27.31
C GLY A 405 -4.12 -3.40 28.00
N GLN A 406 -5.16 -3.95 27.35
CA GLN A 406 -6.03 -4.98 27.93
C GLN A 406 -6.57 -4.58 29.32
N GLY A 407 -6.99 -3.31 29.45
CA GLY A 407 -7.48 -2.74 30.69
C GLY A 407 -6.39 -2.28 31.69
N ARG A 408 -5.12 -2.29 31.27
CA ARG A 408 -4.00 -1.78 32.07
C ARG A 408 -3.52 -0.43 31.51
N ASP A 409 -3.09 0.46 32.40
CA ASP A 409 -2.53 1.76 31.98
C ASP A 409 -1.07 1.66 31.48
N PHE A 410 -0.39 0.57 31.78
CA PHE A 410 1.02 0.33 31.43
C PHE A 410 1.19 -0.98 30.70
N VAL A 411 2.06 -0.97 29.68
CA VAL A 411 2.61 -2.14 29.01
C VAL A 411 4.06 -2.32 29.43
N GLU A 412 4.48 -3.56 29.55
CA GLU A 412 5.87 -3.89 29.87
C GLU A 412 6.64 -4.14 28.57
N ILE A 413 7.74 -3.41 28.36
CA ILE A 413 8.61 -3.57 27.19
C ILE A 413 10.04 -3.76 27.69
N ASN A 414 10.58 -4.96 27.50
CA ASN A 414 11.92 -5.35 27.95
C ASN A 414 12.18 -5.02 29.43
N GLY A 415 11.21 -5.39 30.30
CA GLY A 415 11.29 -5.19 31.74
C GLY A 415 11.07 -3.75 32.22
N SER A 416 10.72 -2.82 31.31
CA SER A 416 10.43 -1.43 31.66
C SER A 416 8.95 -1.12 31.43
N PRO A 417 8.21 -0.64 32.45
CA PRO A 417 6.82 -0.23 32.29
C PRO A 417 6.75 1.07 31.48
N LYS A 418 5.92 1.08 30.44
CA LYS A 418 5.62 2.27 29.63
C LYS A 418 4.11 2.52 29.62
N HIS A 419 3.69 3.76 29.82
CA HIS A 419 2.28 4.12 29.73
C HIS A 419 1.73 3.84 28.34
N VAL A 420 0.55 3.19 28.22
CA VAL A 420 -0.02 2.71 26.94
C VAL A 420 -0.14 3.82 25.91
N ILE A 421 -0.61 5.03 26.31
CA ILE A 421 -0.71 6.17 25.37
C ILE A 421 0.68 6.58 24.88
N GLY A 422 1.69 6.63 25.75
CA GLY A 422 3.07 6.94 25.35
C GLY A 422 3.67 5.86 24.42
N TYR A 423 3.30 4.60 24.64
CA TYR A 423 3.68 3.50 23.76
C TYR A 423 2.99 3.62 22.38
N LEU A 424 1.69 3.94 22.36
CA LEU A 424 0.93 4.14 21.12
C LEU A 424 1.40 5.36 20.31
N GLN A 425 1.96 6.40 20.97
CA GLN A 425 2.58 7.53 20.28
C GLN A 425 3.80 7.08 19.46
N ASP A 426 4.54 6.05 19.89
CA ASP A 426 5.62 5.45 19.11
C ASP A 426 5.09 4.87 17.78
N PHE A 427 3.83 4.40 17.77
CA PHE A 427 3.13 3.91 16.57
C PHE A 427 2.32 5.00 15.87
N LEU A 428 2.68 6.27 16.09
CA LEU A 428 2.08 7.44 15.44
C LEU A 428 0.58 7.64 15.75
N PHE A 429 0.08 7.14 16.89
CA PHE A 429 -1.24 7.48 17.38
C PHE A 429 -1.18 8.73 18.26
N THR A 430 -1.99 9.73 17.93
CA THR A 430 -2.19 10.86 18.86
C THR A 430 -3.00 10.41 20.07
N PRO A 431 -2.89 11.10 21.25
CA PRO A 431 -3.65 10.75 22.45
C PRO A 431 -5.16 10.69 22.23
N ASP A 432 -5.71 11.56 21.38
CA ASP A 432 -7.13 11.56 21.04
C ASP A 432 -7.49 10.35 20.15
N ARG A 433 -6.65 10.06 19.16
CA ARG A 433 -6.85 8.91 18.29
C ARG A 433 -6.71 7.58 19.01
N ALA A 434 -5.82 7.51 20.01
CA ALA A 434 -5.66 6.34 20.87
C ALA A 434 -6.92 5.99 21.69
N ARG A 435 -7.80 6.95 21.95
CA ARG A 435 -9.07 6.75 22.67
C ARG A 435 -10.26 6.43 21.76
N THR A 436 -10.09 6.44 20.44
CA THR A 436 -11.20 6.13 19.51
C THR A 436 -11.40 4.62 19.37
N PRO A 437 -12.64 4.15 19.09
CA PRO A 437 -12.91 2.74 18.81
C PRO A 437 -12.18 2.28 17.53
N VAL A 438 -11.76 1.01 17.50
CA VAL A 438 -11.02 0.43 16.37
C VAL A 438 -11.80 0.47 15.06
N LYS A 439 -13.12 0.35 15.10
CA LYS A 439 -13.98 0.47 13.91
C LYS A 439 -13.87 1.80 13.18
N ALA A 440 -13.45 2.88 13.85
CA ALA A 440 -13.26 4.21 13.27
C ALA A 440 -11.85 4.41 12.67
N LEU A 441 -10.98 3.39 12.73
CA LEU A 441 -9.64 3.44 12.17
C LEU A 441 -9.64 3.13 10.67
N SER A 442 -8.73 3.80 9.94
CA SER A 442 -8.37 3.41 8.58
C SER A 442 -7.62 2.07 8.56
N GLY A 443 -7.52 1.42 7.38
CA GLY A 443 -6.76 0.18 7.21
C GLY A 443 -5.31 0.30 7.70
N GLY A 444 -4.61 1.36 7.32
CA GLY A 444 -3.23 1.60 7.77
C GLY A 444 -3.12 1.85 9.28
N GLU A 445 -4.09 2.53 9.91
CA GLU A 445 -4.12 2.68 11.37
C GLU A 445 -4.39 1.34 12.07
N ARG A 446 -5.28 0.50 11.52
CA ARG A 446 -5.52 -0.86 12.04
C ARG A 446 -4.24 -1.71 11.97
N ASN A 447 -3.49 -1.64 10.87
CA ASN A 447 -2.23 -2.37 10.73
C ASN A 447 -1.17 -1.86 11.72
N ARG A 448 -1.05 -0.54 11.96
CA ARG A 448 -0.19 0.00 13.02
C ARG A 448 -0.59 -0.47 14.42
N LEU A 449 -1.90 -0.53 14.69
CA LEU A 449 -2.40 -1.07 15.96
C LEU A 449 -2.06 -2.55 16.13
N LEU A 450 -2.18 -3.34 15.06
CA LEU A 450 -1.78 -4.76 15.07
C LEU A 450 -0.30 -4.93 15.36
N LEU A 451 0.56 -4.12 14.74
CA LEU A 451 2.00 -4.12 15.02
C LEU A 451 2.26 -3.70 16.48
N ALA A 452 1.61 -2.65 16.97
CA ALA A 452 1.74 -2.23 18.37
C ALA A 452 1.35 -3.37 19.32
N LYS A 453 0.25 -4.07 19.07
CA LYS A 453 -0.20 -5.22 19.86
C LYS A 453 0.76 -6.40 19.76
N LEU A 454 1.28 -6.70 18.57
CA LEU A 454 2.25 -7.76 18.34
C LEU A 454 3.51 -7.56 19.19
N PHE A 455 4.04 -6.35 19.18
CA PHE A 455 5.31 -6.04 19.82
C PHE A 455 5.23 -5.88 21.36
N THR A 456 4.03 -5.96 21.95
CA THR A 456 3.86 -6.14 23.41
C THR A 456 3.97 -7.61 23.83
N GLN A 457 3.91 -8.56 22.88
CA GLN A 457 4.03 -9.99 23.19
C GLN A 457 5.50 -10.41 23.25
N PRO A 458 5.93 -11.11 24.32
CA PRO A 458 7.29 -11.64 24.37
C PRO A 458 7.47 -12.68 23.28
N ALA A 459 8.46 -12.46 22.39
CA ALA A 459 8.72 -13.34 21.27
C ALA A 459 10.21 -13.54 21.04
N ASN A 460 10.59 -14.76 20.63
CA ASN A 460 11.91 -15.09 20.12
C ASN A 460 11.87 -15.64 18.68
N LEU A 461 10.66 -15.90 18.17
CA LEU A 461 10.37 -16.19 16.75
C LEU A 461 9.23 -15.28 16.28
N LEU A 462 9.57 -14.36 15.38
CA LEU A 462 8.62 -13.43 14.77
C LEU A 462 8.22 -13.92 13.39
N VAL A 463 6.93 -14.01 13.13
CA VAL A 463 6.38 -14.42 11.83
C VAL A 463 5.49 -13.30 11.30
N LEU A 464 5.87 -12.75 10.17
CA LEU A 464 5.20 -11.64 9.52
C LEU A 464 4.74 -12.08 8.14
N ASP A 465 3.43 -12.14 7.93
CA ASP A 465 2.82 -12.45 6.63
C ASP A 465 2.24 -11.17 6.03
N GLU A 466 2.88 -10.65 4.97
CA GLU A 466 2.55 -9.40 4.28
C GLU A 466 2.34 -8.20 5.23
N PRO A 467 3.29 -7.89 6.13
CA PRO A 467 3.13 -6.80 7.08
C PRO A 467 3.21 -5.41 6.44
N THR A 468 3.71 -5.33 5.21
CA THR A 468 3.93 -4.09 4.45
C THR A 468 2.66 -3.58 3.76
N ASN A 469 1.64 -4.42 3.60
CA ASN A 469 0.39 -4.03 2.97
C ASN A 469 -0.31 -2.92 3.74
N ASP A 470 -0.81 -1.91 3.01
CA ASP A 470 -1.54 -0.75 3.55
C ASP A 470 -0.74 0.15 4.50
N LEU A 471 0.59 -0.05 4.65
CA LEU A 471 1.44 0.82 5.44
C LEU A 471 1.97 1.98 4.59
N ASP A 472 1.98 3.18 5.16
CA ASP A 472 2.63 4.32 4.53
C ASP A 472 4.17 4.27 4.68
N ALA A 473 4.89 5.04 3.87
CA ALA A 473 6.35 5.01 3.82
C ALA A 473 7.00 5.27 5.19
N GLU A 474 6.42 6.14 6.02
CA GLU A 474 6.94 6.44 7.36
C GLU A 474 6.76 5.24 8.30
N THR A 475 5.61 4.56 8.23
CA THR A 475 5.35 3.35 9.03
C THR A 475 6.24 2.20 8.57
N LEU A 476 6.52 2.08 7.25
CA LEU A 476 7.44 1.09 6.71
C LEU A 476 8.87 1.31 7.21
N GLU A 477 9.36 2.56 7.21
CA GLU A 477 10.68 2.91 7.77
C GLU A 477 10.77 2.54 9.25
N LEU A 478 9.74 2.86 10.03
CA LEU A 478 9.67 2.49 11.44
C LEU A 478 9.68 0.97 11.66
N LEU A 479 8.95 0.23 10.82
CA LEU A 479 8.91 -1.23 10.89
C LEU A 479 10.29 -1.83 10.54
N GLU A 480 10.97 -1.32 9.52
CA GLU A 480 12.34 -1.72 9.18
C GLU A 480 13.30 -1.54 10.37
N ASP A 481 13.32 -0.35 10.96
CA ASP A 481 14.18 -0.03 12.10
C ASP A 481 13.91 -0.96 13.30
N LEU A 482 12.63 -1.23 13.59
CA LEU A 482 12.22 -2.16 14.63
C LEU A 482 12.74 -3.57 14.38
N LEU A 483 12.54 -4.08 13.16
CA LEU A 483 12.94 -5.43 12.80
C LEU A 483 14.46 -5.58 12.75
N LEU A 484 15.18 -4.53 12.36
CA LEU A 484 16.66 -4.51 12.43
C LEU A 484 17.16 -4.58 13.87
N GLY A 485 16.44 -4.00 14.83
CA GLY A 485 16.75 -4.07 16.26
C GLY A 485 16.39 -5.39 16.93
N PHE A 486 15.55 -6.23 16.30
CA PHE A 486 15.12 -7.50 16.88
C PHE A 486 16.23 -8.56 16.84
N THR A 487 16.53 -9.20 17.99
CA THR A 487 17.63 -10.18 18.12
C THR A 487 17.20 -11.62 17.94
N GLY A 488 15.87 -11.87 17.89
CA GLY A 488 15.29 -13.19 17.67
C GLY A 488 15.35 -13.65 16.21
N THR A 489 14.71 -14.78 15.93
CA THR A 489 14.55 -15.34 14.58
C THR A 489 13.32 -14.76 13.90
N MET A 490 13.39 -14.51 12.60
CA MET A 490 12.31 -13.91 11.83
C MET A 490 12.01 -14.68 10.55
N LEU A 491 10.72 -14.94 10.32
CA LEU A 491 10.17 -15.43 9.05
C LEU A 491 9.27 -14.33 8.47
N LEU A 492 9.61 -13.86 7.29
CA LEU A 492 8.94 -12.72 6.64
C LEU A 492 8.43 -13.11 5.25
N VAL A 493 7.14 -13.04 5.04
CA VAL A 493 6.54 -13.03 3.68
C VAL A 493 6.31 -11.58 3.31
N SER A 494 6.87 -11.13 2.20
CA SER A 494 6.60 -9.80 1.66
C SER A 494 6.81 -9.76 0.15
N HIS A 495 6.07 -8.88 -0.50
CA HIS A 495 6.23 -8.53 -1.91
C HIS A 495 6.97 -7.20 -2.10
N ASP A 496 7.32 -6.51 -1.02
CA ASP A 496 8.16 -5.29 -1.06
C ASP A 496 9.64 -5.68 -1.17
N ARG A 497 10.21 -5.42 -2.36
CA ARG A 497 11.61 -5.77 -2.69
C ARG A 497 12.61 -4.97 -1.85
N SER A 498 12.35 -3.69 -1.62
CA SER A 498 13.20 -2.83 -0.80
C SER A 498 13.20 -3.29 0.66
N PHE A 499 12.04 -3.61 1.19
CA PHE A 499 11.87 -4.12 2.55
C PHE A 499 12.61 -5.45 2.75
N LEU A 500 12.48 -6.40 1.81
CA LEU A 500 13.24 -7.65 1.84
C LEU A 500 14.74 -7.40 1.83
N ASN A 501 15.25 -6.54 0.94
CA ASN A 501 16.68 -6.24 0.88
C ASN A 501 17.24 -5.64 2.18
N ASN A 502 16.43 -4.84 2.89
CA ASN A 502 16.87 -4.16 4.10
C ASN A 502 16.84 -5.06 5.34
N VAL A 503 15.91 -6.05 5.39
CA VAL A 503 15.57 -6.74 6.64
C VAL A 503 16.08 -8.16 6.70
N VAL A 504 16.11 -8.91 5.56
CA VAL A 504 16.41 -10.35 5.58
C VAL A 504 17.87 -10.67 5.27
N THR A 505 18.35 -11.81 5.74
CA THR A 505 19.71 -12.32 5.49
C THR A 505 19.75 -13.50 4.53
N SER A 506 18.62 -14.18 4.33
CA SER A 506 18.43 -15.22 3.32
C SER A 506 16.99 -15.25 2.83
N CYS A 507 16.76 -15.86 1.68
CA CYS A 507 15.44 -15.98 1.07
C CYS A 507 15.12 -17.44 0.74
N ILE A 508 13.92 -17.89 1.08
CA ILE A 508 13.30 -19.13 0.61
C ILE A 508 12.38 -18.75 -0.55
N VAL A 509 12.67 -19.28 -1.73
CA VAL A 509 11.98 -18.89 -2.96
C VAL A 509 11.23 -20.07 -3.57
N PHE A 510 9.96 -19.83 -3.92
CA PHE A 510 9.14 -20.74 -4.70
C PHE A 510 9.40 -20.51 -6.18
N ASP A 511 10.12 -21.42 -6.81
CA ASP A 511 10.44 -21.36 -8.23
C ASP A 511 9.27 -21.87 -9.11
N GLU A 512 9.34 -21.59 -10.42
CA GLU A 512 8.32 -21.97 -11.40
C GLU A 512 8.17 -23.50 -11.57
N ASP A 513 9.25 -24.25 -11.29
CA ASP A 513 9.29 -25.72 -11.30
C ASP A 513 8.67 -26.37 -10.05
N LYS A 514 8.02 -25.55 -9.18
CA LYS A 514 7.44 -25.96 -7.89
C LYS A 514 8.47 -26.48 -6.88
N GLN A 515 9.73 -26.19 -7.11
CA GLN A 515 10.78 -26.40 -6.13
C GLN A 515 10.89 -25.17 -5.24
N VAL A 516 11.23 -25.43 -3.97
CA VAL A 516 11.53 -24.38 -3.01
C VAL A 516 13.01 -24.42 -2.73
N ARG A 517 13.70 -23.31 -2.93
CA ARG A 517 15.15 -23.21 -2.78
C ARG A 517 15.50 -22.07 -1.84
N GLU A 518 16.60 -22.23 -1.12
CA GLU A 518 17.16 -21.20 -0.25
C GLU A 518 18.31 -20.48 -0.93
N TYR A 519 18.34 -19.16 -0.80
CA TYR A 519 19.37 -18.27 -1.33
C TYR A 519 19.87 -17.34 -0.23
N VAL A 520 21.18 -17.10 -0.21
CA VAL A 520 21.81 -16.17 0.74
C VAL A 520 21.60 -14.74 0.27
N GLY A 521 21.22 -13.83 1.18
CA GLY A 521 21.00 -12.42 0.91
C GLY A 521 19.54 -12.03 0.70
N GLY A 522 19.31 -10.80 0.29
CA GLY A 522 17.99 -10.22 0.01
C GLY A 522 17.46 -10.56 -1.38
N TYR A 523 16.46 -9.81 -1.80
CA TYR A 523 15.80 -9.99 -3.11
C TYR A 523 16.78 -9.81 -4.30
N ASP A 524 17.61 -8.77 -4.26
CA ASP A 524 18.56 -8.47 -5.35
C ASP A 524 19.66 -9.53 -5.44
N ASP A 525 20.11 -10.05 -4.30
CA ASP A 525 21.10 -11.14 -4.24
C ASP A 525 20.54 -12.43 -4.85
N TRP A 526 19.26 -12.75 -4.54
CA TRP A 526 18.58 -13.88 -5.18
C TRP A 526 18.52 -13.72 -6.70
N LEU A 527 18.11 -12.55 -7.21
CA LEU A 527 18.06 -12.29 -8.66
C LEU A 527 19.44 -12.49 -9.31
N ALA A 528 20.50 -11.98 -8.69
CA ALA A 528 21.87 -12.13 -9.19
C ALA A 528 22.33 -13.58 -9.21
N GLN A 529 21.96 -14.38 -8.21
CA GLN A 529 22.27 -15.81 -8.12
C GLN A 529 21.51 -16.61 -9.18
N ARG A 530 20.18 -16.35 -9.35
CA ARG A 530 19.34 -16.98 -10.39
C ARG A 530 19.89 -16.75 -11.80
N GLN A 531 20.32 -15.53 -12.12
CA GLN A 531 20.90 -15.21 -13.44
C GLN A 531 22.21 -15.93 -13.72
N LYS A 532 23.01 -16.23 -12.69
CA LYS A 532 24.24 -17.01 -12.85
C LYS A 532 23.96 -18.48 -13.11
N THR A 533 22.96 -19.06 -12.46
CA THR A 533 22.55 -20.46 -12.64
C THR A 533 22.01 -20.70 -14.06
N VAL A 534 21.13 -19.82 -14.56
CA VAL A 534 20.56 -19.89 -15.92
C VAL A 534 21.62 -19.73 -17.03
N LYS A 535 22.74 -19.03 -16.77
CA LYS A 535 23.84 -18.90 -17.73
C LYS A 535 24.79 -20.11 -17.74
N GLN A 536 24.70 -21.00 -16.76
CA GLN A 536 25.53 -22.21 -16.63
C GLN A 536 24.84 -23.47 -17.15
N GLU A 537 23.51 -23.45 -17.30
CA GLU A 537 22.72 -24.42 -18.04
C GLU A 537 22.62 -24.05 -19.54
#